data_4c2e03ec1d5a8ed605424fbf4bde54b2
#
_entry.id   4c2e03ec1d5a8ed605424fbf4bde54b2
#
_cell.length_a   1.000
_cell.length_b   1.000
_cell.length_c   1.000
_cell.angle_alpha   90.00
_cell.angle_beta   90.00
_cell.angle_gamma   90.00
#
_symmetry.space_group_name_H-M   'P 1'
#
loop_
_entity.id
_entity.type
_entity.pdbx_description
1 polymer ?
#
loop_
_entity_poly.entity_id
_entity_poly.type
_entity_poly.pdbx_seq_one_letter_code
_entity_poly.pdbx_strand_id
1 'polypeptide(L)'
;MKEPLPPVTSKVEGRIDRATLSEIIIWLAIILLFIIMSFISPTFLSVRNIVTVIKNLTTVSILAFGLTFVFLSGGFDFSQGAILLYSAILIISFNPGTVVGVFLYSLFVVGIAGLFGIFNGALIGYCHLNPFVVTLGLRNIIAGIIFISTAGMTVGATAQSPILEY
;
A
#
# COMPACT_ATOMS: atom_id res chain seq x y z
N MET A 1 1.69 16.79 63.32
CA MET A 1 1.42 17.94 62.44
C MET A 1 1.88 17.56 61.05
N LYS A 2 0.94 17.33 60.11
CA LYS A 2 1.24 17.08 58.71
C LYS A 2 1.21 18.42 57.99
N GLU A 3 2.34 18.78 57.38
CA GLU A 3 2.44 19.96 56.54
C GLU A 3 1.47 19.84 55.36
N PRO A 4 0.69 20.90 55.01
CA PRO A 4 -0.17 20.84 53.86
C PRO A 4 0.64 20.86 52.58
N LEU A 5 0.31 19.92 51.67
CA LEU A 5 0.90 19.86 50.33
C LEU A 5 0.67 21.16 49.58
N PRO A 6 1.66 21.69 48.86
CA PRO A 6 1.48 22.91 48.06
C PRO A 6 0.43 22.70 46.96
N PRO A 7 -0.36 23.73 46.60
CA PRO A 7 -1.36 23.60 45.56
C PRO A 7 -0.69 23.31 44.20
N VAL A 8 -1.15 22.23 43.56
CA VAL A 8 -0.78 21.92 42.16
C VAL A 8 -1.49 22.91 41.26
N THR A 9 -0.99 24.13 41.17
CA THR A 9 -1.36 25.05 40.10
C THR A 9 -0.51 24.73 38.89
N SER A 10 -0.93 23.74 38.08
CA SER A 10 -0.42 23.60 36.74
C SER A 10 -0.94 24.79 35.93
N LYS A 11 -0.11 25.83 35.78
CA LYS A 11 -0.29 26.83 34.74
C LYS A 11 -0.36 26.07 33.40
N VAL A 12 -1.57 25.90 32.91
CA VAL A 12 -1.81 25.58 31.50
C VAL A 12 -1.49 26.87 30.73
N GLU A 13 -0.19 27.15 30.60
CA GLU A 13 0.27 28.11 29.62
C GLU A 13 -0.03 27.45 28.26
N GLY A 14 -0.84 28.14 27.43
CA GLY A 14 -1.21 27.73 26.07
C GLY A 14 -0.01 27.69 25.12
N ARG A 15 0.98 26.89 25.45
CA ARG A 15 2.11 26.58 24.60
C ARG A 15 1.62 25.51 23.63
N ILE A 16 1.40 25.92 22.37
CA ILE A 16 1.15 24.96 21.29
C ILE A 16 2.26 23.91 21.40
N ASP A 17 1.89 22.67 21.70
CA ASP A 17 2.84 21.58 21.83
C ASP A 17 3.57 21.41 20.49
N ARG A 18 4.88 21.08 20.53
CA ARG A 18 5.69 20.91 19.31
C ARG A 18 5.06 19.87 18.37
N ALA A 19 4.35 18.88 18.91
CA ALA A 19 3.60 17.90 18.14
C ALA A 19 2.47 18.57 17.35
N THR A 20 1.64 19.38 18.00
CA THR A 20 0.54 20.11 17.34
C THR A 20 1.05 21.11 16.30
N LEU A 21 2.19 21.76 16.56
CA LEU A 21 2.80 22.69 15.60
C LEU A 21 3.29 21.95 14.35
N SER A 22 3.93 20.79 14.50
CA SER A 22 4.37 19.97 13.36
C SER A 22 3.20 19.46 12.53
N GLU A 23 2.10 19.07 13.15
CA GLU A 23 0.88 18.65 12.43
C GLU A 23 0.29 19.81 11.62
N ILE A 24 0.18 20.99 12.20
CA ILE A 24 -0.32 22.19 11.50
C ILE A 24 0.56 22.52 10.29
N ILE A 25 1.89 22.47 10.44
CA ILE A 25 2.83 22.75 9.35
C ILE A 25 2.65 21.74 8.20
N ILE A 26 2.46 20.47 8.51
CA ILE A 26 2.24 19.42 7.49
C ILE A 26 0.95 19.70 6.72
N TRP A 27 -0.16 20.00 7.42
CA TRP A 27 -1.42 20.32 6.77
C TRP A 27 -1.34 21.57 5.90
N LEU A 28 -0.70 22.62 6.40
CA LEU A 28 -0.46 23.85 5.63
C LEU A 28 0.38 23.58 4.38
N ALA A 29 1.43 22.76 4.48
CA ALA A 29 2.26 22.40 3.34
C ALA A 29 1.46 21.63 2.28
N ILE A 30 0.61 20.69 2.70
CA ILE A 30 -0.26 19.93 1.79
C ILE A 30 -1.25 20.85 1.07
N ILE A 31 -1.93 21.73 1.81
CA ILE A 31 -2.88 22.69 1.25
C ILE A 31 -2.18 23.64 0.27
N LEU A 32 -1.02 24.17 0.67
CA LEU A 32 -0.24 25.05 -0.19
C LEU A 32 0.19 24.36 -1.48
N LEU A 33 0.68 23.12 -1.39
CA LEU A 33 1.06 22.32 -2.55
C LEU A 33 -0.15 22.09 -3.47
N PHE A 34 -1.30 21.77 -2.91
CA PHE A 34 -2.53 21.56 -3.67
C PHE A 34 -2.95 22.83 -4.43
N ILE A 35 -2.89 23.99 -3.76
CA ILE A 35 -3.20 25.29 -4.36
C ILE A 35 -2.21 25.59 -5.51
N ILE A 36 -0.90 25.44 -5.25
CA ILE A 36 0.14 25.69 -6.25
C ILE A 36 -0.08 24.79 -7.49
N MET A 37 -0.31 23.48 -7.30
CA MET A 37 -0.53 22.54 -8.39
C MET A 37 -1.82 22.85 -9.18
N SER A 38 -2.85 23.34 -8.52
CA SER A 38 -4.10 23.75 -9.18
C SER A 38 -3.91 24.93 -10.16
N PHE A 39 -2.94 25.80 -9.90
CA PHE A 39 -2.63 26.94 -10.78
C PHE A 39 -1.61 26.57 -11.88
N ILE A 40 -0.64 25.70 -11.56
CA ILE A 40 0.44 25.33 -12.49
C ILE A 40 -0.04 24.32 -13.54
N SER A 41 -0.87 23.36 -13.17
CA SER A 41 -1.28 22.27 -14.06
C SER A 41 -2.77 22.34 -14.39
N PRO A 42 -3.14 22.64 -15.63
CA PRO A 42 -4.55 22.66 -16.08
C PRO A 42 -5.26 21.31 -15.95
N THR A 43 -4.48 20.21 -15.93
CA THR A 43 -5.00 18.85 -15.82
C THR A 43 -5.14 18.39 -14.38
N PHE A 44 -4.60 19.15 -13.40
CA PHE A 44 -4.56 18.72 -12.01
C PHE A 44 -5.96 18.44 -11.43
N LEU A 45 -6.91 19.35 -11.65
CA LEU A 45 -8.31 19.21 -11.21
C LEU A 45 -9.22 18.57 -12.27
N SER A 46 -8.65 18.02 -13.35
CA SER A 46 -9.46 17.33 -14.34
C SER A 46 -10.12 16.07 -13.79
N VAL A 47 -11.31 15.74 -14.27
CA VAL A 47 -12.03 14.51 -13.88
C VAL A 47 -11.17 13.27 -14.08
N ARG A 48 -10.42 13.22 -15.20
CA ARG A 48 -9.50 12.11 -15.50
C ARG A 48 -8.45 11.93 -14.40
N ASN A 49 -7.82 13.02 -13.96
CA ASN A 49 -6.80 12.96 -12.91
C ASN A 49 -7.42 12.56 -11.55
N ILE A 50 -8.57 13.13 -11.20
CA ILE A 50 -9.27 12.80 -9.97
C ILE A 50 -9.62 11.31 -9.92
N VAL A 51 -10.18 10.76 -11.01
CA VAL A 51 -10.48 9.33 -11.13
C VAL A 51 -9.21 8.48 -10.99
N THR A 52 -8.11 8.88 -11.61
CA THR A 52 -6.81 8.19 -11.47
C THR A 52 -6.32 8.19 -10.03
N VAL A 53 -6.40 9.34 -9.35
CA VAL A 53 -6.03 9.45 -7.92
C VAL A 53 -6.90 8.54 -7.05
N ILE A 54 -8.22 8.51 -7.28
CA ILE A 54 -9.14 7.63 -6.53
C ILE A 54 -8.80 6.15 -6.76
N LYS A 55 -8.52 5.75 -8.00
CA LYS A 55 -8.10 4.38 -8.32
C LYS A 55 -6.80 3.99 -7.59
N ASN A 56 -5.81 4.88 -7.60
CA ASN A 56 -4.54 4.65 -6.88
C ASN A 56 -4.76 4.58 -5.37
N LEU A 57 -5.56 5.48 -4.80
CA LEU A 57 -5.91 5.47 -3.39
C LEU A 57 -6.60 4.18 -2.98
N THR A 58 -7.51 3.64 -3.81
CA THR A 58 -8.17 2.36 -3.54
C THR A 58 -7.16 1.24 -3.37
N THR A 59 -6.20 1.13 -4.30
CA THR A 59 -5.15 0.10 -4.21
C THR A 59 -4.30 0.26 -2.95
N VAL A 60 -3.83 1.48 -2.67
CA VAL A 60 -3.02 1.76 -1.49
C VAL A 60 -3.80 1.50 -0.19
N SER A 61 -5.09 1.86 -0.15
CA SER A 61 -5.94 1.65 1.03
C SER A 61 -6.15 0.17 1.34
N ILE A 62 -6.36 -0.68 0.32
CA ILE A 62 -6.50 -2.13 0.51
C ILE A 62 -5.21 -2.72 1.06
N LEU A 63 -4.05 -2.31 0.51
CA LEU A 63 -2.74 -2.75 0.99
C LEU A 63 -2.48 -2.28 2.43
N ALA A 64 -2.77 -1.01 2.74
CA ALA A 64 -2.60 -0.44 4.06
C ALA A 64 -3.49 -1.15 5.10
N PHE A 65 -4.72 -1.50 4.72
CA PHE A 65 -5.62 -2.28 5.57
C PHE A 65 -5.03 -3.66 5.89
N GLY A 66 -4.49 -4.37 4.89
CA GLY A 66 -3.80 -5.64 5.09
C GLY A 66 -2.56 -5.49 6.00
N LEU A 67 -1.73 -4.46 5.78
CA LEU A 67 -0.57 -4.17 6.61
C LEU A 67 -0.92 -3.86 8.06
N THR A 68 -2.08 -3.26 8.31
CA THR A 68 -2.54 -2.97 9.67
C THR A 68 -2.64 -4.25 10.51
N PHE A 69 -3.16 -5.35 9.95
CA PHE A 69 -3.21 -6.63 10.67
C PHE A 69 -1.81 -7.19 10.95
N VAL A 70 -0.89 -7.04 10.01
CA VAL A 70 0.50 -7.46 10.19
C VAL A 70 1.17 -6.67 11.31
N PHE A 71 0.98 -5.35 11.36
CA PHE A 71 1.51 -4.50 12.44
C PHE A 71 0.88 -4.81 13.80
N LEU A 72 -0.42 -5.07 13.85
CA LEU A 72 -1.10 -5.48 15.09
C LEU A 72 -0.59 -6.81 15.63
N SER A 73 -0.10 -7.71 14.76
CA SER A 73 0.57 -8.95 15.17
C SER A 73 2.04 -8.78 15.56
N GLY A 74 2.57 -7.55 15.53
CA GLY A 74 3.97 -7.24 15.86
C GLY A 74 4.96 -7.54 14.74
N GLY A 75 4.48 -7.78 13.52
CA GLY A 75 5.30 -8.10 12.36
C GLY A 75 5.47 -6.93 11.38
N PHE A 76 6.30 -7.17 10.36
CA PHE A 76 6.46 -6.31 9.18
C PHE A 76 6.36 -7.18 7.93
N ASP A 77 5.70 -6.67 6.86
CA ASP A 77 5.64 -7.36 5.58
C ASP A 77 6.10 -6.44 4.44
N PHE A 78 7.30 -6.72 3.96
CA PHE A 78 7.91 -6.03 2.81
C PHE A 78 7.62 -6.74 1.47
N SER A 79 7.00 -7.91 1.49
CA SER A 79 6.70 -8.69 0.27
C SER A 79 5.42 -8.23 -0.44
N GLN A 80 4.54 -7.51 0.24
CA GLN A 80 3.21 -7.15 -0.22
C GLN A 80 3.21 -6.41 -1.57
N GLY A 81 4.13 -5.44 -1.76
CA GLY A 81 4.28 -4.73 -3.03
C GLY A 81 4.73 -5.61 -4.18
N ALA A 82 5.62 -6.59 -3.93
CA ALA A 82 6.07 -7.54 -4.94
C ALA A 82 4.97 -8.54 -5.31
N ILE A 83 4.19 -9.00 -4.32
CA ILE A 83 3.03 -9.87 -4.54
C ILE A 83 1.98 -9.14 -5.39
N LEU A 84 1.70 -7.87 -5.09
CA LEU A 84 0.78 -7.05 -5.89
C LEU A 84 1.26 -6.93 -7.34
N LEU A 85 2.53 -6.57 -7.55
CA LEU A 85 3.11 -6.43 -8.88
C LEU A 85 3.04 -7.75 -9.67
N TYR A 86 3.40 -8.87 -9.04
CA TYR A 86 3.33 -10.18 -9.66
C TYR A 86 1.89 -10.56 -10.04
N SER A 87 0.94 -10.29 -9.14
CA SER A 87 -0.49 -10.51 -9.40
C SER A 87 -0.99 -9.68 -10.59
N ALA A 88 -0.56 -8.41 -10.69
CA ALA A 88 -0.90 -7.54 -11.81
C ALA A 88 -0.34 -8.09 -13.13
N ILE A 89 0.92 -8.54 -13.13
CA ILE A 89 1.55 -9.14 -14.32
C ILE A 89 0.80 -10.40 -14.76
N LEU A 90 0.44 -11.28 -13.83
CA LEU A 90 -0.34 -12.48 -14.15
C LEU A 90 -1.68 -12.11 -14.82
N ILE A 91 -2.42 -11.14 -14.26
CA ILE A 91 -3.71 -10.70 -14.80
C ILE A 91 -3.56 -10.11 -16.21
N ILE A 92 -2.52 -9.29 -16.44
CA ILE A 92 -2.28 -8.67 -17.74
C ILE A 92 -1.80 -9.69 -18.78
N SER A 93 -0.99 -10.67 -18.39
CA SER A 93 -0.40 -11.67 -19.30
C SER A 93 -1.39 -12.71 -19.78
N PHE A 94 -2.49 -12.94 -19.08
CA PHE A 94 -3.49 -13.93 -19.44
C PHE A 94 -4.85 -13.25 -19.63
N ASN A 95 -5.32 -13.25 -20.89
CA ASN A 95 -6.64 -12.72 -21.23
C ASN A 95 -7.62 -13.85 -21.58
N PRO A 96 -8.53 -14.22 -20.67
CA PRO A 96 -9.48 -15.31 -20.88
C PRO A 96 -10.60 -14.97 -21.88
N GLY A 97 -10.65 -13.75 -22.44
CA GLY A 97 -11.60 -13.33 -23.49
C GLY A 97 -13.06 -13.23 -23.07
N THR A 98 -13.41 -13.57 -21.83
CA THR A 98 -14.78 -13.52 -21.30
C THR A 98 -14.81 -12.91 -19.90
N VAL A 99 -15.90 -12.22 -19.53
CA VAL A 99 -16.07 -11.62 -18.19
C VAL A 99 -15.95 -12.67 -17.09
N VAL A 100 -16.60 -13.83 -17.27
CA VAL A 100 -16.54 -14.93 -16.30
C VAL A 100 -15.12 -15.49 -16.20
N GLY A 101 -14.42 -15.62 -17.32
CA GLY A 101 -13.04 -16.07 -17.35
C GLY A 101 -12.10 -15.10 -16.60
N VAL A 102 -12.25 -13.79 -16.82
CA VAL A 102 -11.49 -12.76 -16.08
C VAL A 102 -11.74 -12.87 -14.58
N PHE A 103 -13.00 -13.01 -14.17
CA PHE A 103 -13.35 -13.17 -12.76
C PHE A 103 -12.72 -14.41 -12.12
N LEU A 104 -12.87 -15.57 -12.75
CA LEU A 104 -12.30 -16.82 -12.25
C LEU A 104 -10.78 -16.79 -12.22
N TYR A 105 -10.15 -16.20 -13.23
CA TYR A 105 -8.70 -16.03 -13.27
C TYR A 105 -8.19 -15.07 -12.19
N SER A 106 -8.89 -13.96 -11.96
CA SER A 106 -8.57 -13.05 -10.87
C SER A 106 -8.65 -13.73 -9.50
N LEU A 107 -9.67 -14.58 -9.30
CA LEU A 107 -9.79 -15.36 -8.07
C LEU A 107 -8.63 -16.37 -7.91
N PHE A 108 -8.20 -16.99 -9.01
CA PHE A 108 -7.01 -17.87 -9.02
C PHE A 108 -5.74 -17.11 -8.65
N VAL A 109 -5.54 -15.90 -9.19
CA VAL A 109 -4.38 -15.03 -8.88
C VAL A 109 -4.39 -14.58 -7.40
N VAL A 110 -5.57 -14.27 -6.85
CA VAL A 110 -5.73 -13.99 -5.40
C VAL A 110 -5.35 -15.21 -4.57
N GLY A 111 -5.71 -16.41 -5.03
CA GLY A 111 -5.28 -17.67 -4.40
C GLY A 111 -3.75 -17.82 -4.36
N ILE A 112 -3.06 -17.52 -5.46
CA ILE A 112 -1.58 -17.54 -5.52
C ILE A 112 -1.00 -16.50 -4.53
N ALA A 113 -1.54 -15.29 -4.51
CA ALA A 113 -1.11 -14.27 -3.56
C ALA A 113 -1.29 -14.71 -2.09
N GLY A 114 -2.41 -15.38 -1.81
CA GLY A 114 -2.68 -15.99 -0.51
C GLY A 114 -1.67 -17.07 -0.12
N LEU A 115 -1.22 -17.90 -1.08
CA LEU A 115 -0.18 -18.91 -0.83
C LEU A 115 1.15 -18.30 -0.41
N PHE A 116 1.56 -17.18 -1.01
CA PHE A 116 2.74 -16.43 -0.55
C PHE A 116 2.56 -15.92 0.88
N GLY A 117 1.36 -15.42 1.23
CA GLY A 117 1.05 -14.98 2.60
C GLY A 117 1.10 -16.15 3.60
N ILE A 118 0.52 -17.31 3.25
CA ILE A 118 0.58 -18.53 4.08
C ILE A 118 2.03 -18.99 4.26
N PHE A 119 2.84 -18.96 3.20
CA PHE A 119 4.25 -19.31 3.27
C PHE A 119 5.04 -18.40 4.22
N ASN A 120 4.88 -17.06 4.10
CA ASN A 120 5.48 -16.11 5.03
C ASN A 120 5.00 -16.35 6.47
N GLY A 121 3.70 -16.50 6.67
CA GLY A 121 3.09 -16.74 7.97
C GLY A 121 3.61 -18.03 8.62
N ALA A 122 3.78 -19.08 7.84
CA ALA A 122 4.33 -20.35 8.32
C ALA A 122 5.80 -20.21 8.77
N LEU A 123 6.64 -19.56 7.98
CA LEU A 123 8.04 -19.35 8.32
C LEU A 123 8.21 -18.46 9.57
N ILE A 124 7.38 -17.43 9.71
CA ILE A 124 7.44 -16.53 10.84
C ILE A 124 6.83 -17.19 12.09
N GLY A 125 5.64 -17.78 11.95
CA GLY A 125 4.87 -18.30 13.08
C GLY A 125 5.39 -19.64 13.60
N TYR A 126 5.73 -20.60 12.73
CA TYR A 126 6.19 -21.92 13.15
C TYR A 126 7.71 -22.04 13.28
N CYS A 127 8.46 -21.42 12.37
CA CYS A 127 9.92 -21.46 12.41
C CYS A 127 10.53 -20.34 13.23
N HIS A 128 9.72 -19.42 13.76
CA HIS A 128 10.13 -18.27 14.57
C HIS A 128 11.21 -17.40 13.90
N LEU A 129 11.17 -17.33 12.57
CA LEU A 129 12.11 -16.52 11.81
C LEU A 129 11.74 -15.02 11.91
N ASN A 130 12.75 -14.17 11.78
CA ASN A 130 12.54 -12.73 11.81
C ASN A 130 11.66 -12.28 10.61
N PRO A 131 10.50 -11.62 10.85
CA PRO A 131 9.57 -11.18 9.80
C PRO A 131 10.24 -10.33 8.73
N PHE A 132 11.16 -9.45 9.10
CA PHE A 132 11.91 -8.59 8.18
C PHE A 132 12.72 -9.41 7.17
N VAL A 133 13.47 -10.42 7.64
CA VAL A 133 14.31 -11.26 6.78
C VAL A 133 13.47 -12.10 5.84
N VAL A 134 12.41 -12.73 6.35
CA VAL A 134 11.52 -13.60 5.58
C VAL A 134 10.83 -12.82 4.46
N THR A 135 10.22 -11.68 4.79
CA THR A 135 9.43 -10.90 3.83
C THR A 135 10.32 -10.19 2.80
N LEU A 136 11.52 -9.72 3.18
CA LEU A 136 12.50 -9.23 2.22
C LEU A 136 13.04 -10.34 1.30
N GLY A 137 13.29 -11.52 1.85
CA GLY A 137 13.68 -12.69 1.07
C GLY A 137 12.63 -13.04 0.02
N LEU A 138 11.36 -13.15 0.43
CA LEU A 138 10.25 -13.42 -0.48
C LEU A 138 10.08 -12.32 -1.53
N ARG A 139 10.16 -11.04 -1.14
CA ARG A 139 10.16 -9.92 -2.09
C ARG A 139 11.18 -10.11 -3.20
N ASN A 140 12.41 -10.46 -2.86
CA ASN A 140 13.49 -10.64 -3.83
C ASN A 140 13.27 -11.89 -4.71
N ILE A 141 12.75 -12.99 -4.14
CA ILE A 141 12.37 -14.18 -4.90
C ILE A 141 11.30 -13.82 -5.93
N ILE A 142 10.23 -13.14 -5.52
CA ILE A 142 9.16 -12.71 -6.43
C ILE A 142 9.70 -11.76 -7.50
N ALA A 143 10.57 -10.80 -7.15
CA ALA A 143 11.21 -9.93 -8.12
C ALA A 143 12.02 -10.71 -9.16
N GLY A 144 12.75 -11.76 -8.76
CA GLY A 144 13.44 -12.67 -9.65
C GLY A 144 12.48 -13.44 -10.57
N ILE A 145 11.38 -13.94 -10.05
CA ILE A 145 10.32 -14.62 -10.84
C ILE A 145 9.74 -13.65 -11.89
N ILE A 146 9.43 -12.42 -11.49
CA ILE A 146 8.94 -11.37 -12.39
C ILE A 146 9.97 -11.13 -13.50
N PHE A 147 11.24 -10.93 -13.15
CA PHE A 147 12.29 -10.66 -14.12
C PHE A 147 12.45 -11.78 -15.16
N ILE A 148 12.42 -13.04 -14.72
CA ILE A 148 12.51 -14.21 -15.60
C ILE A 148 11.26 -14.32 -16.48
N SER A 149 10.07 -14.16 -15.91
CA SER A 149 8.80 -14.32 -16.65
C SER A 149 8.56 -13.21 -17.69
N THR A 150 9.11 -12.02 -17.45
CA THR A 150 8.99 -10.88 -18.37
C THR A 150 10.20 -10.70 -19.28
N ALA A 151 11.21 -11.55 -19.14
CA ALA A 151 12.52 -11.38 -19.79
C ALA A 151 13.13 -9.98 -19.55
N GLY A 152 12.86 -9.39 -18.39
CA GLY A 152 13.29 -8.03 -18.02
C GLY A 152 12.56 -6.92 -18.77
N MET A 153 11.52 -7.22 -19.56
CA MET A 153 10.76 -6.23 -20.31
C MET A 153 9.61 -5.66 -19.49
N THR A 154 9.20 -4.43 -19.82
CA THR A 154 8.01 -3.81 -19.25
C THR A 154 6.76 -4.50 -19.78
N VAL A 155 5.93 -5.04 -18.87
CA VAL A 155 4.63 -5.61 -19.23
C VAL A 155 3.59 -4.49 -19.16
N GLY A 156 3.05 -4.11 -20.33
CA GLY A 156 1.93 -3.18 -20.44
C GLY A 156 0.65 -3.93 -20.76
N ALA A 157 -0.50 -3.36 -20.41
CA ALA A 157 -1.78 -3.81 -20.92
C ALA A 157 -1.76 -3.57 -22.44
N THR A 158 -1.54 -4.64 -23.22
CA THR A 158 -1.74 -4.57 -24.65
C THR A 158 -3.24 -4.39 -24.90
N ALA A 159 -3.60 -3.44 -25.75
CA ALA A 159 -4.97 -3.06 -26.10
C ALA A 159 -5.80 -4.18 -26.78
N GLN A 160 -5.59 -5.42 -26.39
CA GLN A 160 -6.27 -6.58 -26.96
C GLN A 160 -7.41 -7.13 -26.10
N SER A 161 -7.68 -6.53 -24.94
CA SER A 161 -8.84 -6.90 -24.14
C SER A 161 -9.84 -5.75 -24.02
N PRO A 162 -10.93 -5.76 -24.78
CA PRO A 162 -12.00 -4.75 -24.69
C PRO A 162 -12.67 -4.72 -23.30
N ILE A 163 -12.37 -5.69 -22.43
CA ILE A 163 -12.93 -5.82 -21.10
C ILE A 163 -12.12 -5.02 -20.05
N LEU A 164 -10.88 -4.63 -20.33
CA LEU A 164 -10.02 -3.87 -19.41
C LEU A 164 -9.96 -2.36 -19.71
N GLU A 165 -10.71 -1.89 -20.70
CA GLU A 165 -10.77 -0.47 -21.08
C GLU A 165 -11.80 0.37 -20.28
N TYR A 166 -12.46 -0.16 -19.24
CA TYR A 166 -13.46 0.54 -18.43
C TYR A 166 -12.95 0.89 -17.04
#